data_701715fe7c7c7dd2e59715cda0d5f955
#
_entry.id   701715fe7c7c7dd2e59715cda0d5f955
#
_cell.length_a   1.000
_cell.length_b   1.000
_cell.length_c   1.000
_cell.angle_alpha   90.00
_cell.angle_beta   90.00
_cell.angle_gamma   90.00
#
_symmetry.space_group_name_H-M   'P 1'
#
loop_
_entity.id
_entity.type
_entity.pdbx_description
1 polymer ?
#
loop_
_entity_poly.entity_id
_entity_poly.type
_entity_poly.pdbx_seq_one_letter_code
_entity_poly.pdbx_strand_id
1 'polypeptide(L)'
;YIPHKVTATAGPIEDCGDCDVLVFSAGPLPNLYQDRLESLGDTVEVLKDVIPRIKKSGFDGFIISISNPADVVATYLCKHLNWNPKRIISSGTALDSARLQKELARIFNISNRTITAYCLGEHGGSAMVPWSHVYVQGKPLVQLQQELPHRFPTLDHTQVLDDVKIGGYHVLAGKGSTEFGIASATTELIRAVFHDEKKVLPCSCYLDGQYGEE
;
A
#
# COMPACT_ATOMS: atom_id res chain seq x y z
N TYR A 1 -19.39 -1.73 -12.92
CA TYR A 1 -20.51 -2.59 -12.52
C TYR A 1 -20.35 -3.05 -11.08
N ILE A 2 -21.32 -2.72 -10.23
CA ILE A 2 -21.37 -3.12 -8.82
C ILE A 2 -22.52 -4.12 -8.68
N PRO A 3 -22.24 -5.39 -8.32
CA PRO A 3 -23.25 -6.45 -8.31
C PRO A 3 -24.22 -6.39 -7.11
N HIS A 4 -24.00 -5.46 -6.17
CA HIS A 4 -24.79 -5.30 -4.97
C HIS A 4 -25.41 -3.91 -4.89
N LYS A 5 -26.51 -3.76 -4.14
CA LYS A 5 -27.09 -2.46 -3.85
C LYS A 5 -26.08 -1.65 -3.01
N VAL A 6 -25.67 -0.51 -3.53
CA VAL A 6 -24.77 0.44 -2.86
C VAL A 6 -25.45 1.80 -2.84
N THR A 7 -25.37 2.48 -1.73
CA THR A 7 -25.74 3.90 -1.59
C THR A 7 -24.45 4.71 -1.47
N ALA A 8 -24.32 5.75 -2.28
CA ALA A 8 -23.20 6.69 -2.20
C ALA A 8 -23.78 8.08 -1.91
N THR A 9 -23.20 8.75 -0.92
CA THR A 9 -23.56 10.12 -0.53
C THR A 9 -22.31 10.98 -0.47
N ALA A 10 -22.44 12.28 -0.71
CA ALA A 10 -21.41 13.26 -0.47
C ALA A 10 -21.77 14.09 0.76
N GLY A 11 -20.79 14.35 1.61
CA GLY A 11 -20.97 15.11 2.84
C GLY A 11 -19.66 15.70 3.36
N PRO A 12 -19.71 16.50 4.41
CA PRO A 12 -18.52 16.97 5.10
C PRO A 12 -17.77 15.83 5.78
N ILE A 13 -16.51 16.07 6.12
CA ILE A 13 -15.66 15.08 6.79
C ILE A 13 -16.23 14.61 8.12
N GLU A 14 -16.97 15.49 8.79
CA GLU A 14 -17.62 15.24 10.07
C GLU A 14 -18.68 14.14 10.01
N ASP A 15 -19.18 13.80 8.83
CA ASP A 15 -20.14 12.69 8.64
C ASP A 15 -19.48 11.30 8.77
N CYS A 16 -18.14 11.24 8.92
CA CYS A 16 -17.45 9.96 9.10
C CYS A 16 -17.68 9.33 10.50
N GLY A 17 -18.34 10.03 11.42
CA GLY A 17 -18.45 9.61 12.81
C GLY A 17 -19.05 8.22 13.04
N ASP A 18 -19.96 7.79 12.19
CA ASP A 18 -20.62 6.47 12.23
C ASP A 18 -20.11 5.46 11.20
N CYS A 19 -18.98 5.77 10.55
CA CYS A 19 -18.36 4.85 9.61
C CYS A 19 -17.49 3.81 10.31
N ASP A 20 -17.43 2.59 9.77
CA ASP A 20 -16.53 1.53 10.24
C ASP A 20 -15.09 1.70 9.73
N VAL A 21 -14.94 2.20 8.50
CA VAL A 21 -13.64 2.40 7.85
C VAL A 21 -13.60 3.76 7.16
N LEU A 22 -12.55 4.51 7.43
CA LEU A 22 -12.20 5.73 6.74
C LEU A 22 -11.01 5.48 5.80
N VAL A 23 -11.22 5.63 4.49
CA VAL A 23 -10.12 5.65 3.53
C VAL A 23 -9.60 7.07 3.41
N PHE A 24 -8.40 7.30 3.92
CA PHE A 24 -7.77 8.61 3.91
C PHE A 24 -6.94 8.78 2.62
N SER A 25 -7.39 9.66 1.74
CA SER A 25 -6.75 9.94 0.44
C SER A 25 -6.42 11.42 0.24
N ALA A 26 -6.50 12.23 1.30
CA ALA A 26 -6.24 13.65 1.22
C ALA A 26 -4.75 13.95 1.06
N GLY A 27 -4.41 14.90 0.18
CA GLY A 27 -3.04 15.31 -0.09
C GLY A 27 -2.91 15.98 -1.47
N PRO A 28 -1.75 16.56 -1.78
CA PRO A 28 -1.49 17.13 -3.09
C PRO A 28 -1.45 16.06 -4.18
N LEU A 29 -1.77 16.46 -5.40
CA LEU A 29 -1.61 15.58 -6.56
C LEU A 29 -0.13 15.27 -6.78
N PRO A 30 0.22 14.01 -7.14
CA PRO A 30 1.59 13.64 -7.40
C PRO A 30 2.12 14.40 -8.63
N ASN A 31 3.36 14.88 -8.55
CA ASN A 31 4.07 15.49 -9.65
C ASN A 31 5.14 14.51 -10.17
N LEU A 32 5.27 14.40 -11.50
CA LEU A 32 6.28 13.55 -12.16
C LEU A 32 7.73 13.94 -11.86
N TYR A 33 7.94 15.20 -11.48
CA TYR A 33 9.27 15.79 -11.31
C TYR A 33 9.65 16.03 -9.85
N GLN A 34 8.81 15.63 -8.90
CA GLN A 34 9.05 15.81 -7.47
C GLN A 34 9.18 14.47 -6.75
N ASP A 35 10.15 14.38 -5.85
CA ASP A 35 10.18 13.30 -4.88
C ASP A 35 8.91 13.36 -3.99
N ARG A 36 8.44 12.21 -3.56
CA ARG A 36 7.28 12.11 -2.65
C ARG A 36 7.48 12.85 -1.33
N LEU A 37 8.75 13.01 -0.90
CA LEU A 37 9.10 13.78 0.30
C LEU A 37 8.98 15.29 0.08
N GLU A 38 9.14 15.78 -1.14
CA GLU A 38 9.02 17.23 -1.43
C GLU A 38 7.58 17.75 -1.22
N SER A 39 6.57 16.89 -1.39
CA SER A 39 5.17 17.24 -1.11
C SER A 39 4.77 17.11 0.36
N LEU A 40 5.72 16.77 1.24
CA LEU A 40 5.42 16.49 2.65
C LEU A 40 4.84 17.71 3.36
N GLY A 41 5.37 18.91 3.08
CA GLY A 41 4.89 20.16 3.68
C GLY A 41 3.40 20.37 3.41
N ASP A 42 2.99 20.26 2.15
CA ASP A 42 1.61 20.43 1.73
C ASP A 42 0.70 19.34 2.33
N THR A 43 1.20 18.10 2.37
CA THR A 43 0.47 16.99 3.00
C THR A 43 0.24 17.23 4.49
N VAL A 44 1.24 17.76 5.21
CA VAL A 44 1.14 18.11 6.64
C VAL A 44 0.11 19.20 6.88
N GLU A 45 0.03 20.22 6.03
CA GLU A 45 -1.01 21.27 6.16
C GLU A 45 -2.41 20.70 5.97
N VAL A 46 -2.61 19.78 5.02
CA VAL A 46 -3.88 19.07 4.86
C VAL A 46 -4.21 18.24 6.11
N LEU A 47 -3.23 17.53 6.67
CA LEU A 47 -3.41 16.74 7.89
C LEU A 47 -3.80 17.61 9.10
N LYS A 48 -3.22 18.80 9.24
CA LYS A 48 -3.56 19.76 10.31
C LYS A 48 -5.02 20.23 10.25
N ASP A 49 -5.59 20.37 9.06
CA ASP A 49 -7.01 20.69 8.88
C ASP A 49 -7.92 19.48 9.14
N VAL A 50 -7.59 18.33 8.59
CA VAL A 50 -8.47 17.15 8.56
C VAL A 50 -8.54 16.44 9.91
N ILE A 51 -7.41 16.29 10.63
CA ILE A 51 -7.35 15.55 11.89
C ILE A 51 -8.29 16.10 12.97
N PRO A 52 -8.36 17.43 13.23
CA PRO A 52 -9.32 17.99 14.19
C PRO A 52 -10.77 17.68 13.81
N ARG A 53 -11.10 17.64 12.54
CA ARG A 53 -12.43 17.36 12.03
C ARG A 53 -12.81 15.89 12.23
N ILE A 54 -11.88 14.95 11.95
CA ILE A 54 -12.06 13.53 12.27
C ILE A 54 -12.29 13.35 13.78
N LYS A 55 -11.50 14.01 14.63
CA LYS A 55 -11.69 13.94 16.08
C LYS A 55 -13.08 14.44 16.51
N LYS A 56 -13.51 15.55 15.93
CA LYS A 56 -14.82 16.17 16.23
C LYS A 56 -15.98 15.29 15.80
N SER A 57 -15.83 14.47 14.76
CA SER A 57 -16.88 13.57 14.28
C SER A 57 -17.21 12.45 15.27
N GLY A 58 -16.29 12.13 16.19
CA GLY A 58 -16.43 10.98 17.08
C GLY A 58 -16.11 9.63 16.41
N PHE A 59 -15.51 9.66 15.23
CA PHE A 59 -15.12 8.44 14.50
C PHE A 59 -14.25 7.52 15.37
N ASP A 60 -14.56 6.23 15.43
CA ASP A 60 -13.86 5.19 16.21
C ASP A 60 -13.66 3.89 15.39
N GLY A 61 -13.55 4.00 14.08
CA GLY A 61 -13.34 2.89 13.16
C GLY A 61 -11.86 2.62 12.82
N PHE A 62 -11.62 2.04 11.66
CA PHE A 62 -10.29 1.84 11.08
C PHE A 62 -9.96 2.94 10.07
N ILE A 63 -8.72 3.42 10.09
CA ILE A 63 -8.20 4.31 9.05
C ILE A 63 -7.25 3.52 8.14
N ILE A 64 -7.51 3.58 6.84
CA ILE A 64 -6.63 3.07 5.81
C ILE A 64 -6.17 4.24 4.95
N SER A 65 -4.93 4.68 5.16
CA SER A 65 -4.35 5.78 4.38
C SER A 65 -3.79 5.29 3.05
N ILE A 66 -4.07 6.05 2.01
CA ILE A 66 -3.46 5.89 0.68
C ILE A 66 -2.73 7.15 0.23
N SER A 67 -2.61 8.14 1.12
CA SER A 67 -1.91 9.40 0.89
C SER A 67 -0.40 9.21 0.96
N ASN A 68 0.33 10.02 0.22
CA ASN A 68 1.79 10.03 0.21
C ASN A 68 2.36 11.25 0.96
N PRO A 69 3.54 11.10 1.58
CA PRO A 69 4.35 9.88 1.78
C PRO A 69 3.66 8.88 2.72
N ALA A 70 3.46 7.63 2.26
CA ALA A 70 2.57 6.67 2.90
C ALA A 70 2.90 6.40 4.38
N ASP A 71 4.17 6.13 4.69
CA ASP A 71 4.62 5.77 6.03
C ASP A 71 4.59 6.98 6.97
N VAL A 72 4.95 8.17 6.46
CA VAL A 72 4.92 9.42 7.23
C VAL A 72 3.51 9.82 7.58
N VAL A 73 2.57 9.73 6.63
CA VAL A 73 1.14 10.05 6.86
C VAL A 73 0.55 9.10 7.90
N ALA A 74 0.80 7.79 7.80
CA ALA A 74 0.35 6.83 8.79
C ALA A 74 0.88 7.15 10.19
N THR A 75 2.18 7.42 10.31
CA THR A 75 2.82 7.80 11.58
C THR A 75 2.24 9.10 12.13
N TYR A 76 2.01 10.11 11.28
CA TYR A 76 1.44 11.39 11.68
C TYR A 76 0.01 11.21 12.21
N LEU A 77 -0.81 10.43 11.51
CA LEU A 77 -2.16 10.08 11.96
C LEU A 77 -2.14 9.37 13.31
N CYS A 78 -1.27 8.37 13.51
CA CYS A 78 -1.12 7.66 14.79
C CYS A 78 -0.78 8.61 15.93
N LYS A 79 0.18 9.52 15.72
CA LYS A 79 0.64 10.46 16.74
C LYS A 79 -0.39 11.55 17.09
N HIS A 80 -1.15 12.02 16.10
CA HIS A 80 -2.02 13.18 16.28
C HIS A 80 -3.48 12.83 16.54
N LEU A 81 -3.97 11.66 16.14
CA LEU A 81 -5.33 11.24 16.50
C LEU A 81 -5.45 10.82 17.97
N ASN A 82 -4.35 10.44 18.59
CA ASN A 82 -4.35 9.97 19.99
C ASN A 82 -5.23 8.72 20.16
N TRP A 83 -5.13 7.80 19.24
CA TRP A 83 -6.00 6.65 19.04
C TRP A 83 -5.23 5.33 19.20
N ASN A 84 -5.97 4.20 19.17
CA ASN A 84 -5.32 2.89 19.07
C ASN A 84 -4.53 2.80 17.75
N PRO A 85 -3.18 2.82 17.78
CA PRO A 85 -2.39 2.83 16.57
C PRO A 85 -2.58 1.57 15.69
N LYS A 86 -3.08 0.47 16.27
CA LYS A 86 -3.41 -0.77 15.55
C LYS A 86 -4.64 -0.63 14.64
N ARG A 87 -5.40 0.46 14.75
CA ARG A 87 -6.54 0.78 13.87
C ARG A 87 -6.17 1.76 12.76
N ILE A 88 -4.90 2.13 12.65
CA ILE A 88 -4.40 3.05 11.62
C ILE A 88 -3.32 2.35 10.83
N ILE A 89 -3.58 2.12 9.56
CA ILE A 89 -2.64 1.53 8.61
C ILE A 89 -2.57 2.38 7.34
N SER A 90 -1.48 2.24 6.59
CA SER A 90 -1.42 2.72 5.21
C SER A 90 -1.31 1.55 4.24
N SER A 91 -1.71 1.76 2.99
CA SER A 91 -1.51 0.77 1.92
C SER A 91 -0.04 0.36 1.78
N GLY A 92 0.90 1.19 2.19
CA GLY A 92 2.33 0.90 2.18
C GLY A 92 2.77 0.28 0.86
N THR A 93 3.44 -0.86 0.94
CA THR A 93 3.95 -1.60 -0.21
C THR A 93 2.98 -2.63 -0.80
N ALA A 94 1.67 -2.59 -0.47
CA ALA A 94 0.69 -3.52 -1.01
C ALA A 94 0.62 -3.48 -2.54
N LEU A 95 0.57 -2.27 -3.12
CA LEU A 95 0.54 -2.11 -4.57
C LEU A 95 1.89 -2.47 -5.21
N ASP A 96 3.01 -2.17 -4.57
CA ASP A 96 4.34 -2.53 -5.06
C ASP A 96 4.51 -4.05 -5.06
N SER A 97 4.00 -4.73 -4.04
CA SER A 97 3.97 -6.21 -3.99
C SER A 97 3.14 -6.82 -5.11
N ALA A 98 2.00 -6.24 -5.43
CA ALA A 98 1.19 -6.67 -6.56
C ALA A 98 1.90 -6.45 -7.91
N ARG A 99 2.64 -5.34 -8.05
CA ARG A 99 3.48 -5.08 -9.24
C ARG A 99 4.63 -6.07 -9.34
N LEU A 100 5.29 -6.38 -8.21
CA LEU A 100 6.34 -7.41 -8.16
C LEU A 100 5.82 -8.78 -8.62
N GLN A 101 4.68 -9.21 -8.09
CA GLN A 101 4.05 -10.47 -8.50
C GLN A 101 3.70 -10.47 -9.99
N LYS A 102 3.20 -9.36 -10.52
CA LYS A 102 2.92 -9.20 -11.95
C LYS A 102 4.21 -9.28 -12.79
N GLU A 103 5.28 -8.63 -12.36
CA GLU A 103 6.55 -8.62 -13.09
C GLU A 103 7.19 -10.01 -13.10
N LEU A 104 7.24 -10.69 -11.97
CA LEU A 104 7.72 -12.08 -11.89
C LEU A 104 6.86 -13.03 -12.74
N ALA A 105 5.54 -12.82 -12.73
CA ALA A 105 4.61 -13.59 -13.58
C ALA A 105 4.90 -13.41 -15.07
N ARG A 106 5.24 -12.17 -15.50
CA ARG A 106 5.63 -11.86 -16.86
C ARG A 106 6.96 -12.55 -17.23
N ILE A 107 7.97 -12.45 -16.36
CA ILE A 107 9.29 -13.05 -16.59
C ILE A 107 9.18 -14.56 -16.72
N PHE A 108 8.46 -15.21 -15.82
CA PHE A 108 8.32 -16.67 -15.79
C PHE A 108 7.19 -17.21 -16.68
N ASN A 109 6.40 -16.33 -17.28
CA ASN A 109 5.21 -16.69 -18.07
C ASN A 109 4.27 -17.65 -17.31
N ILE A 110 3.85 -17.23 -16.10
CA ILE A 110 2.92 -17.95 -15.21
C ILE A 110 1.87 -16.99 -14.65
N SER A 111 0.86 -17.51 -14.00
CA SER A 111 -0.13 -16.67 -13.31
C SER A 111 0.48 -15.98 -12.08
N ASN A 112 0.22 -14.70 -11.89
CA ASN A 112 0.64 -13.97 -10.69
C ASN A 112 0.02 -14.55 -9.40
N ARG A 113 -1.14 -15.20 -9.50
CA ARG A 113 -1.80 -15.87 -8.36
C ARG A 113 -1.01 -17.06 -7.80
N THR A 114 -0.02 -17.55 -8.55
CA THR A 114 0.83 -18.65 -8.12
C THR A 114 2.11 -18.18 -7.44
N ILE A 115 2.31 -16.87 -7.35
CA ILE A 115 3.51 -16.24 -6.80
C ILE A 115 3.18 -15.63 -5.44
N THR A 116 3.96 -15.96 -4.43
CA THR A 116 4.02 -15.28 -3.15
C THR A 116 5.29 -14.46 -3.10
N ALA A 117 5.18 -13.16 -3.20
CA ALA A 117 6.30 -12.21 -3.15
C ALA A 117 5.81 -10.88 -2.62
N TYR A 118 6.62 -10.22 -1.82
CA TYR A 118 6.31 -8.94 -1.19
C TYR A 118 7.45 -7.94 -1.37
N CYS A 119 7.08 -6.68 -1.56
CA CYS A 119 7.95 -5.55 -1.28
C CYS A 119 7.75 -5.14 0.18
N LEU A 120 8.82 -4.86 0.88
CA LEU A 120 8.82 -4.45 2.29
C LEU A 120 9.64 -3.16 2.48
N GLY A 121 9.57 -2.58 3.67
CA GLY A 121 10.20 -1.31 4.00
C GLY A 121 9.34 -0.12 3.56
N GLU A 122 9.97 1.01 3.29
CA GLU A 122 9.29 2.23 2.88
C GLU A 122 8.54 2.05 1.54
N HIS A 123 7.37 2.65 1.44
CA HIS A 123 6.74 2.86 0.13
C HIS A 123 7.43 4.02 -0.61
N GLY A 124 8.59 3.74 -1.19
CA GLY A 124 9.45 4.74 -1.82
C GLY A 124 10.72 4.15 -2.41
N GLY A 125 11.78 4.97 -2.46
CA GLY A 125 13.06 4.61 -3.05
C GLY A 125 13.78 3.46 -2.34
N SER A 126 13.60 3.33 -1.01
CA SER A 126 14.25 2.31 -0.17
C SER A 126 13.47 0.99 -0.04
N ALA A 127 12.35 0.82 -0.76
CA ALA A 127 11.63 -0.45 -0.79
C ALA A 127 12.55 -1.61 -1.20
N MET A 128 12.39 -2.75 -0.52
CA MET A 128 13.20 -3.95 -0.74
C MET A 128 12.33 -5.19 -0.98
N VAL A 129 12.93 -6.21 -1.60
CA VAL A 129 12.31 -7.52 -1.78
C VAL A 129 13.11 -8.56 -0.98
N PRO A 130 12.51 -9.28 -0.02
CA PRO A 130 13.16 -10.40 0.66
C PRO A 130 13.17 -11.62 -0.28
N TRP A 131 14.14 -11.69 -1.18
CA TRP A 131 14.21 -12.69 -2.24
C TRP A 131 14.21 -14.14 -1.74
N SER A 132 14.74 -14.38 -0.54
CA SER A 132 14.68 -15.68 0.13
C SER A 132 13.26 -16.12 0.49
N HIS A 133 12.29 -15.20 0.49
CA HIS A 133 10.88 -15.42 0.81
C HIS A 133 9.98 -15.28 -0.42
N VAL A 134 10.53 -15.40 -1.61
CA VAL A 134 9.76 -15.48 -2.86
C VAL A 134 9.48 -16.95 -3.16
N TYR A 135 8.18 -17.27 -3.32
CA TYR A 135 7.72 -18.64 -3.59
C TYR A 135 6.87 -18.68 -4.85
N VAL A 136 6.96 -19.79 -5.56
CA VAL A 136 6.07 -20.12 -6.69
C VAL A 136 5.40 -21.46 -6.37
N GLN A 137 4.08 -21.47 -6.22
CA GLN A 137 3.31 -22.67 -5.82
C GLN A 137 3.85 -23.34 -4.54
N GLY A 138 4.27 -22.51 -3.56
CA GLY A 138 4.79 -23.02 -2.29
C GLY A 138 6.24 -23.48 -2.32
N LYS A 139 6.93 -23.44 -3.48
CA LYS A 139 8.34 -23.78 -3.59
C LYS A 139 9.21 -22.51 -3.65
N PRO A 140 10.31 -22.43 -2.87
CA PRO A 140 11.21 -21.28 -2.92
C PRO A 140 11.74 -21.02 -4.32
N LEU A 141 11.73 -19.76 -4.76
CA LEU A 141 12.24 -19.37 -6.09
C LEU A 141 13.69 -19.80 -6.29
N VAL A 142 14.54 -19.60 -5.27
CA VAL A 142 15.96 -20.00 -5.32
C VAL A 142 16.13 -21.48 -5.64
N GLN A 143 15.27 -22.34 -5.07
CA GLN A 143 15.29 -23.77 -5.35
C GLN A 143 14.84 -24.08 -6.78
N LEU A 144 13.78 -23.41 -7.26
CA LEU A 144 13.32 -23.57 -8.64
C LEU A 144 14.36 -23.13 -9.67
N GLN A 145 15.12 -22.07 -9.39
CA GLN A 145 16.20 -21.60 -10.24
C GLN A 145 17.35 -22.62 -10.32
N GLN A 146 17.61 -23.35 -9.26
CA GLN A 146 18.62 -24.42 -9.26
C GLN A 146 18.15 -25.68 -10.01
N GLU A 147 16.91 -26.11 -9.78
CA GLU A 147 16.36 -27.35 -10.34
C GLU A 147 15.89 -27.20 -11.79
N LEU A 148 15.39 -26.04 -12.16
CA LEU A 148 14.76 -25.76 -13.45
C LEU A 148 15.26 -24.43 -14.05
N PRO A 149 16.57 -24.25 -14.26
CA PRO A 149 17.17 -22.96 -14.65
C PRO A 149 16.65 -22.42 -16.00
N HIS A 150 16.27 -23.30 -16.92
CA HIS A 150 15.67 -22.86 -18.19
C HIS A 150 14.25 -22.32 -18.03
N ARG A 151 13.53 -22.75 -17.01
CA ARG A 151 12.15 -22.31 -16.73
C ARG A 151 12.12 -21.13 -15.76
N PHE A 152 13.03 -21.11 -14.79
CA PHE A 152 13.21 -20.08 -13.79
C PHE A 152 14.65 -19.55 -13.84
N PRO A 153 14.98 -18.66 -14.78
CA PRO A 153 16.33 -18.13 -14.90
C PRO A 153 16.69 -17.28 -13.66
N THR A 154 17.99 -17.14 -13.43
CA THR A 154 18.52 -16.19 -12.46
C THR A 154 18.06 -14.78 -12.82
N LEU A 155 17.60 -14.02 -11.83
CA LEU A 155 17.12 -12.66 -12.00
C LEU A 155 18.20 -11.63 -11.65
N ASP A 156 18.22 -10.54 -12.37
CA ASP A 156 18.80 -9.31 -11.86
C ASP A 156 17.80 -8.68 -10.87
N HIS A 157 18.06 -8.85 -9.59
CA HIS A 157 17.18 -8.39 -8.51
C HIS A 157 17.00 -6.87 -8.50
N THR A 158 18.06 -6.13 -8.87
CA THR A 158 18.00 -4.67 -8.94
C THR A 158 17.09 -4.23 -10.07
N GLN A 159 17.27 -4.80 -11.26
CA GLN A 159 16.44 -4.46 -12.42
C GLN A 159 14.97 -4.78 -12.17
N VAL A 160 14.64 -5.94 -11.58
CA VAL A 160 13.26 -6.30 -11.26
C VAL A 160 12.63 -5.29 -10.30
N LEU A 161 13.37 -4.88 -9.27
CA LEU A 161 12.88 -3.89 -8.32
C LEU A 161 12.69 -2.51 -8.96
N ASP A 162 13.59 -2.11 -9.85
CA ASP A 162 13.47 -0.85 -10.58
C ASP A 162 12.27 -0.87 -11.54
N ASP A 163 12.00 -1.98 -12.22
CA ASP A 163 10.82 -2.15 -13.07
C ASP A 163 9.51 -2.06 -12.26
N VAL A 164 9.50 -2.58 -11.03
CA VAL A 164 8.38 -2.45 -10.09
C VAL A 164 8.15 -0.99 -9.71
N LYS A 165 9.21 -0.27 -9.34
CA LYS A 165 9.14 1.14 -8.94
C LYS A 165 8.68 2.05 -10.09
N ILE A 166 9.24 1.86 -11.27
CA ILE A 166 8.91 2.67 -12.45
C ILE A 166 7.48 2.45 -12.94
N GLY A 167 6.86 1.32 -12.62
CA GLY A 167 5.51 0.98 -13.04
C GLY A 167 4.45 2.02 -12.63
N GLY A 168 4.63 2.70 -11.48
CA GLY A 168 3.77 3.80 -11.06
C GLY A 168 3.94 5.05 -11.92
N TYR A 169 5.18 5.37 -12.27
CA TYR A 169 5.50 6.52 -13.11
C TYR A 169 4.99 6.35 -14.55
N HIS A 170 5.02 5.14 -15.10
CA HIS A 170 4.44 4.86 -16.42
C HIS A 170 2.93 5.14 -16.45
N VAL A 171 2.20 4.75 -15.40
CA VAL A 171 0.77 5.04 -15.29
C VAL A 171 0.53 6.54 -15.16
N LEU A 172 1.30 7.21 -14.31
CA LEU A 172 1.21 8.65 -14.08
C LEU A 172 1.51 9.43 -15.39
N ALA A 173 2.57 9.07 -16.11
CA ALA A 173 2.92 9.68 -17.39
C ALA A 173 1.86 9.46 -18.47
N GLY A 174 1.18 8.30 -18.47
CA GLY A 174 0.19 7.95 -19.49
C GLY A 174 -1.18 8.57 -19.26
N LYS A 175 -1.61 8.78 -18.01
CA LYS A 175 -2.97 9.25 -17.69
C LYS A 175 -3.06 10.34 -16.63
N GLY A 176 -1.94 10.85 -16.13
CA GLY A 176 -1.88 11.97 -15.19
C GLY A 176 -2.12 11.62 -13.72
N SER A 177 -2.54 10.39 -13.41
CA SER A 177 -2.84 9.96 -12.04
C SER A 177 -2.85 8.43 -11.92
N THR A 178 -2.78 7.92 -10.68
CA THR A 178 -2.85 6.49 -10.39
C THR A 178 -4.04 6.22 -9.47
N GLU A 179 -5.10 5.54 -9.95
CA GLU A 179 -6.30 5.27 -9.16
C GLU A 179 -6.63 3.77 -9.05
N PHE A 180 -6.71 3.06 -10.19
CA PHE A 180 -7.28 1.70 -10.21
C PHE A 180 -6.45 0.67 -9.46
N GLY A 181 -5.11 0.76 -9.56
CA GLY A 181 -4.21 -0.15 -8.85
C GLY A 181 -4.30 0.03 -7.34
N ILE A 182 -4.26 1.28 -6.87
CA ILE A 182 -4.38 1.57 -5.45
C ILE A 182 -5.78 1.26 -4.92
N ALA A 183 -6.84 1.52 -5.69
CA ALA A 183 -8.20 1.14 -5.32
C ALA A 183 -8.34 -0.38 -5.11
N SER A 184 -7.74 -1.19 -5.99
CA SER A 184 -7.73 -2.66 -5.84
C SER A 184 -6.98 -3.11 -4.59
N ALA A 185 -5.79 -2.56 -4.34
CA ALA A 185 -4.99 -2.90 -3.16
C ALA A 185 -5.72 -2.47 -1.86
N THR A 186 -6.31 -1.28 -1.84
CA THR A 186 -7.09 -0.79 -0.71
C THR A 186 -8.33 -1.64 -0.46
N THR A 187 -9.02 -2.06 -1.50
CA THR A 187 -10.19 -2.96 -1.39
C THR A 187 -9.81 -4.29 -0.73
N GLU A 188 -8.63 -4.81 -1.03
CA GLU A 188 -8.13 -6.04 -0.38
C GLU A 188 -7.89 -5.83 1.12
N LEU A 189 -7.30 -4.70 1.51
CA LEU A 189 -7.10 -4.33 2.92
C LEU A 189 -8.43 -4.15 3.64
N ILE A 190 -9.38 -3.40 3.06
CA ILE A 190 -10.72 -3.19 3.60
C ILE A 190 -11.43 -4.54 3.82
N ARG A 191 -11.38 -5.40 2.82
CA ARG A 191 -12.01 -6.73 2.89
C ARG A 191 -11.42 -7.59 4.00
N ALA A 192 -10.09 -7.59 4.16
CA ALA A 192 -9.41 -8.30 5.22
C ALA A 192 -9.84 -7.82 6.61
N VAL A 193 -10.05 -6.50 6.78
CA VAL A 193 -10.57 -5.90 8.02
C VAL A 193 -12.03 -6.31 8.26
N PHE A 194 -12.91 -6.10 7.28
CA PHE A 194 -14.36 -6.35 7.45
C PHE A 194 -14.70 -7.82 7.67
N HIS A 195 -13.96 -8.73 7.04
CA HIS A 195 -14.21 -10.17 7.17
C HIS A 195 -13.34 -10.84 8.24
N ASP A 196 -12.52 -10.07 8.95
CA ASP A 196 -11.55 -10.61 9.92
C ASP A 196 -10.76 -11.80 9.33
N GLU A 197 -10.28 -11.65 8.10
CA GLU A 197 -9.70 -12.75 7.31
C GLU A 197 -8.42 -13.35 7.93
N LYS A 198 -7.85 -12.73 8.97
CA LYS A 198 -6.53 -13.09 9.57
C LYS A 198 -5.40 -13.14 8.54
N LYS A 199 -5.54 -12.35 7.50
CA LYS A 199 -4.63 -12.32 6.36
C LYS A 199 -3.38 -11.53 6.69
N VAL A 200 -2.23 -12.02 6.23
CA VAL A 200 -0.97 -11.27 6.30
C VAL A 200 -0.81 -10.50 4.99
N LEU A 201 -0.76 -9.19 5.08
CA LEU A 201 -0.66 -8.28 3.94
C LEU A 201 0.45 -7.25 4.19
N PRO A 202 1.19 -6.84 3.15
CA PRO A 202 2.17 -5.77 3.28
C PRO A 202 1.44 -4.43 3.39
N CYS A 203 1.58 -3.78 4.53
CA CYS A 203 1.03 -2.45 4.80
C CYS A 203 1.94 -1.69 5.75
N SER A 204 1.85 -0.35 5.76
CA SER A 204 2.52 0.42 6.80
C SER A 204 1.68 0.38 8.07
N CYS A 205 2.32 0.05 9.18
CA CYS A 205 1.69 0.05 10.50
C CYS A 205 2.64 0.65 11.54
N TYR A 206 2.07 1.12 12.62
CA TYR A 206 2.86 1.62 13.74
C TYR A 206 3.70 0.49 14.34
N LEU A 207 4.98 0.77 14.55
CA LEU A 207 5.91 -0.11 15.26
C LEU A 207 5.87 0.22 16.74
N ASP A 208 5.87 -0.81 17.57
CA ASP A 208 5.82 -0.74 19.04
C ASP A 208 6.94 -1.65 19.57
N GLY A 209 8.19 -1.26 19.29
CA GLY A 209 9.39 -2.02 19.64
C GLY A 209 9.78 -3.14 18.66
N GLN A 210 8.97 -3.44 17.63
CA GLN A 210 9.38 -4.38 16.59
C GLN A 210 10.59 -3.82 15.83
N TYR A 211 11.54 -4.67 15.51
CA TYR A 211 12.82 -4.32 14.87
C TYR A 211 13.73 -3.40 15.69
N GLY A 212 13.43 -3.17 16.99
CA GLY A 212 14.17 -2.27 17.85
C GLY A 212 13.87 -0.78 17.65
N GLU A 213 12.79 -0.46 16.95
CA GLU A 213 12.30 0.91 16.71
C GLU A 213 11.09 1.22 17.62
N GLU A 214 11.03 2.47 18.12
CA GLU A 214 9.93 3.01 18.96
C GLU A 214 9.12 4.08 18.20
#